data_203b376af752b934fd924007c0e1ff7f
#
_entry.id   203b376af752b934fd924007c0e1ff7f
#
_cell.length_a   1.000
_cell.length_b   1.000
_cell.length_c   1.000
_cell.angle_alpha   90.00
_cell.angle_beta   90.00
_cell.angle_gamma   90.00
#
_symmetry.space_group_name_H-M   'P 1'
#
loop_
_entity.id
_entity.type
_entity.pdbx_description
1 polymer ?
#
loop_
_entity_poly.entity_id
_entity_poly.type
_entity_poly.pdbx_seq_one_letter_code
_entity_poly.pdbx_strand_id
1 'polypeptide(L)'
;ICSGLVGSEMCIRDSLNTGPNVNPAKATAMAQAAEEVGFESVWTVDHVVIPQDYKSAYPYSQSRRLGDGTENIDLPDPLIYMAYLAAATTKIRLATGILIVPQRSPVVTAKQLGTLDYMSGGRIDLGIGVGWLEEEFQAIGVPFEKRGKRTDECISAMRALWKDDIAEFHGDLINFGPVFCRPQPINKTIPIIVGGHSKAAAIRAGRIGDGFFPARGSVSYTHLTLPTTRLV
;
A
#
# COMPACT_ATOMS: atom_id res chain seq x y z
N ILE A 1 -14.37 -10.41 -8.99
CA ILE A 1 -14.56 -9.84 -10.34
C ILE A 1 -15.03 -8.40 -10.14
N CYS A 2 -14.24 -7.44 -10.56
CA CYS A 2 -14.62 -6.04 -10.53
C CYS A 2 -15.77 -5.80 -11.50
N SER A 3 -17.00 -5.73 -11.02
CA SER A 3 -18.14 -5.24 -11.79
C SER A 3 -18.19 -3.72 -11.68
N GLY A 4 -17.62 -3.03 -12.64
CA GLY A 4 -17.70 -1.57 -12.69
C GLY A 4 -16.53 -0.93 -13.44
N LEU A 5 -16.37 -1.33 -14.69
CA LEU A 5 -15.43 -0.68 -15.60
C LEU A 5 -16.09 0.54 -16.25
N VAL A 6 -15.59 1.72 -15.95
CA VAL A 6 -15.69 2.87 -16.83
C VAL A 6 -14.25 3.37 -17.03
N GLY A 7 -13.69 3.08 -18.21
CA GLY A 7 -12.30 3.38 -18.55
C GLY A 7 -11.45 2.11 -18.70
N SER A 8 -10.38 2.20 -19.45
CA SER A 8 -9.51 1.10 -19.88
C SER A 8 -8.61 0.48 -18.80
N GLU A 9 -8.92 0.67 -17.52
CA GLU A 9 -8.05 0.24 -16.42
C GLU A 9 -8.67 -0.93 -15.64
N MET A 10 -8.19 -2.16 -15.91
CA MET A 10 -8.54 -3.34 -15.14
C MET A 10 -7.53 -3.60 -14.02
N CYS A 11 -7.98 -3.56 -12.77
CA CYS A 11 -7.18 -3.93 -11.60
C CYS A 11 -7.74 -5.20 -10.97
N ILE A 12 -6.88 -6.16 -10.62
CA ILE A 12 -7.24 -7.20 -9.66
C ILE A 12 -7.01 -6.60 -8.27
N ARG A 13 -8.11 -6.23 -7.61
CA ARG A 13 -8.08 -5.68 -6.23
C ARG A 13 -8.25 -6.75 -5.17
N ASP A 14 -8.42 -8.00 -5.56
CA ASP A 14 -8.44 -9.11 -4.63
C ASP A 14 -7.01 -9.43 -4.18
N SER A 15 -6.87 -9.71 -2.88
CA SER A 15 -5.58 -9.91 -2.24
C SER A 15 -4.85 -11.11 -2.83
N LEU A 16 -3.83 -10.87 -3.65
CA LEU A 16 -3.03 -11.95 -4.22
C LEU A 16 -2.21 -12.69 -3.16
N ASN A 17 -1.85 -12.03 -2.07
CA ASN A 17 -0.99 -12.58 -1.03
C ASN A 17 -1.76 -13.16 0.16
N THR A 18 -2.93 -13.76 -0.05
CA THR A 18 -3.72 -14.39 1.02
C THR A 18 -4.15 -15.80 0.69
N GLY A 19 -4.23 -16.65 1.71
CA GLY A 19 -4.77 -18.01 1.61
C GLY A 19 -4.07 -18.88 0.55
N PRO A 20 -4.80 -19.56 -0.33
CA PRO A 20 -4.21 -20.46 -1.32
C PRO A 20 -3.28 -19.77 -2.33
N ASN A 21 -3.36 -18.46 -2.47
CA ASN A 21 -2.57 -17.67 -3.41
C ASN A 21 -1.16 -17.39 -2.90
N VAL A 22 -0.87 -17.68 -1.64
CA VAL A 22 0.48 -17.59 -1.06
C VAL A 22 1.45 -18.61 -1.67
N ASN A 23 0.94 -19.72 -2.24
CA ASN A 23 1.78 -20.68 -2.93
C ASN A 23 2.55 -20.02 -4.09
N PRO A 24 3.90 -20.12 -4.13
CA PRO A 24 4.73 -19.40 -5.09
C PRO A 24 4.37 -19.68 -6.56
N ALA A 25 4.08 -20.92 -6.91
CA ALA A 25 3.70 -21.29 -8.27
C ALA A 25 2.35 -20.69 -8.68
N LYS A 26 1.37 -20.69 -7.77
CA LYS A 26 0.06 -20.06 -8.02
C LYS A 26 0.19 -18.55 -8.10
N ALA A 27 0.96 -17.92 -7.22
CA ALA A 27 1.21 -16.49 -7.23
C ALA A 27 1.78 -16.03 -8.57
N THR A 28 2.83 -16.73 -9.04
CA THR A 28 3.44 -16.47 -10.35
C THR A 28 2.44 -16.65 -11.48
N ALA A 29 1.74 -17.79 -11.53
CA ALA A 29 0.78 -18.07 -12.60
C ALA A 29 -0.36 -17.04 -12.65
N MET A 30 -0.88 -16.62 -11.50
CA MET A 30 -1.93 -15.59 -11.43
C MET A 30 -1.43 -14.22 -11.91
N ALA A 31 -0.24 -13.79 -11.51
CA ALA A 31 0.32 -12.52 -11.94
C ALA A 31 0.62 -12.51 -13.44
N GLN A 32 1.15 -13.59 -13.99
CA GLN A 32 1.40 -13.74 -15.42
C GLN A 32 0.10 -13.79 -16.22
N ALA A 33 -0.90 -14.56 -15.78
CA ALA A 33 -2.20 -14.58 -16.43
C ALA A 33 -2.88 -13.22 -16.42
N ALA A 34 -2.79 -12.46 -15.31
CA ALA A 34 -3.29 -11.10 -15.24
C ALA A 34 -2.58 -10.17 -16.25
N GLU A 35 -1.25 -10.30 -16.38
CA GLU A 35 -0.46 -9.56 -17.35
C GLU A 35 -0.85 -9.90 -18.79
N GLU A 36 -1.05 -11.20 -19.12
CA GLU A 36 -1.44 -11.68 -20.44
C GLU A 36 -2.81 -11.17 -20.89
N VAL A 37 -3.80 -11.14 -19.99
CA VAL A 37 -5.15 -10.66 -20.31
C VAL A 37 -5.30 -9.13 -20.19
N GLY A 38 -4.20 -8.40 -19.89
CA GLY A 38 -4.14 -6.95 -19.94
C GLY A 38 -4.65 -6.24 -18.69
N PHE A 39 -4.59 -6.87 -17.51
CA PHE A 39 -4.78 -6.14 -16.25
C PHE A 39 -3.66 -5.12 -16.06
N GLU A 40 -4.02 -3.93 -15.62
CA GLU A 40 -3.06 -2.86 -15.35
C GLU A 40 -2.21 -3.16 -14.12
N SER A 41 -2.83 -3.64 -13.04
CA SER A 41 -2.16 -3.84 -11.76
C SER A 41 -2.72 -5.01 -10.95
N VAL A 42 -1.86 -5.55 -10.08
CA VAL A 42 -2.21 -6.53 -9.04
C VAL A 42 -1.87 -5.95 -7.67
N TRP A 43 -2.70 -6.25 -6.66
CA TRP A 43 -2.66 -5.61 -5.36
C TRP A 43 -2.44 -6.63 -4.25
N THR A 44 -1.63 -6.25 -3.24
CA THR A 44 -1.29 -7.06 -2.06
C THR A 44 -1.78 -6.35 -0.80
N VAL A 45 -2.08 -7.09 0.26
CA VAL A 45 -2.48 -6.54 1.57
C VAL A 45 -1.39 -6.70 2.61
N ASP A 46 -1.50 -5.96 3.70
CA ASP A 46 -0.48 -5.89 4.75
C ASP A 46 -1.09 -6.10 6.14
N HIS A 47 -0.52 -7.02 6.87
CA HIS A 47 -0.45 -7.10 8.33
C HIS A 47 0.91 -7.68 8.70
N VAL A 48 1.61 -7.08 9.64
CA VAL A 48 2.90 -7.60 10.13
C VAL A 48 2.65 -8.83 10.98
N VAL A 49 1.68 -8.75 11.88
CA VAL A 49 1.18 -9.84 12.71
C VAL A 49 -0.30 -9.65 12.99
N ILE A 50 -1.02 -10.74 13.20
CA ILE A 50 -2.41 -10.70 13.64
C ILE A 50 -2.44 -11.29 15.06
N PRO A 51 -2.58 -10.45 16.11
CA PRO A 51 -2.66 -10.92 17.48
C PRO A 51 -3.89 -11.81 17.69
N GLN A 52 -3.72 -12.87 18.48
CA GLN A 52 -4.84 -13.68 18.95
C GLN A 52 -5.69 -12.85 19.92
N ASP A 53 -7.00 -13.03 19.90
CA ASP A 53 -7.95 -12.42 20.85
C ASP A 53 -7.91 -10.89 20.93
N TYR A 54 -7.59 -10.19 19.83
CA TYR A 54 -7.63 -8.73 19.77
C TYR A 54 -9.05 -8.18 20.04
N LYS A 55 -9.11 -6.96 20.61
CA LYS A 55 -10.36 -6.25 20.93
C LYS A 55 -10.73 -5.20 19.89
N SER A 56 -9.75 -4.73 19.13
CA SER A 56 -9.96 -3.78 18.05
C SER A 56 -10.99 -4.28 17.05
N ALA A 57 -11.88 -3.40 16.59
CA ALA A 57 -12.94 -3.79 15.69
C ALA A 57 -12.51 -3.64 14.22
N TYR A 58 -12.55 -4.72 13.46
CA TYR A 58 -12.30 -4.65 12.03
C TYR A 58 -13.38 -3.82 11.33
N PRO A 59 -13.02 -2.74 10.64
CA PRO A 59 -14.00 -1.77 10.15
C PRO A 59 -14.77 -2.22 8.91
N TYR A 60 -14.37 -3.34 8.28
CA TYR A 60 -14.85 -3.75 6.96
C TYR A 60 -15.70 -5.02 6.96
N SER A 61 -15.98 -5.65 8.10
CA SER A 61 -16.88 -6.78 8.22
C SER A 61 -18.01 -6.52 9.24
N GLN A 62 -19.13 -7.25 9.10
CA GLN A 62 -20.24 -7.18 10.06
C GLN A 62 -19.88 -7.89 11.37
N SER A 63 -19.08 -8.95 11.31
CA SER A 63 -18.57 -9.67 12.48
C SER A 63 -17.59 -8.82 13.29
N ARG A 64 -17.09 -7.71 12.72
CA ARG A 64 -16.03 -6.86 13.30
C ARG A 64 -14.71 -7.61 13.52
N ARG A 65 -14.55 -8.79 12.89
CA ARG A 65 -13.33 -9.61 12.92
C ARG A 65 -12.73 -9.70 11.52
N LEU A 66 -11.40 -9.75 11.44
CA LEU A 66 -10.70 -10.00 10.19
C LEU A 66 -11.00 -11.44 9.74
N GLY A 67 -11.30 -11.64 8.44
CA GLY A 67 -11.61 -12.96 7.90
C GLY A 67 -12.81 -13.64 8.56
N ASP A 68 -13.73 -12.85 9.17
CA ASP A 68 -14.88 -13.35 9.91
C ASP A 68 -14.55 -14.38 11.00
N GLY A 69 -13.37 -14.22 11.65
CA GLY A 69 -12.88 -15.09 12.71
C GLY A 69 -11.88 -16.15 12.26
N THR A 70 -11.39 -16.06 11.01
CA THR A 70 -10.32 -16.93 10.49
C THR A 70 -9.02 -16.15 10.36
N GLU A 71 -8.53 -15.62 11.50
CA GLU A 71 -7.35 -14.76 11.52
C GLU A 71 -6.01 -15.49 11.32
N ASN A 72 -6.00 -16.83 11.54
CA ASN A 72 -4.80 -17.65 11.31
C ASN A 72 -4.67 -17.99 9.83
N ILE A 73 -4.24 -17.02 9.04
CA ILE A 73 -4.04 -17.12 7.60
C ILE A 73 -2.60 -16.81 7.23
N ASP A 74 -2.11 -17.47 6.18
CA ASP A 74 -0.84 -17.08 5.58
C ASP A 74 -0.98 -15.71 4.92
N LEU A 75 -0.16 -14.77 5.36
CA LEU A 75 -0.13 -13.39 4.85
C LEU A 75 1.32 -12.90 4.75
N PRO A 76 2.01 -13.18 3.64
CA PRO A 76 3.38 -12.74 3.42
C PRO A 76 3.51 -11.21 3.44
N ASP A 77 4.68 -10.73 3.86
CA ASP A 77 5.02 -9.31 3.73
C ASP A 77 4.81 -8.85 2.29
N PRO A 78 4.03 -7.77 2.07
CA PRO A 78 3.64 -7.33 0.74
C PRO A 78 4.83 -6.91 -0.14
N LEU A 79 5.87 -6.29 0.43
CA LEU A 79 7.01 -5.81 -0.35
C LEU A 79 7.89 -6.97 -0.82
N ILE A 80 8.07 -8.00 0.03
CA ILE A 80 8.80 -9.21 -0.35
C ILE A 80 8.01 -9.99 -1.41
N TYR A 81 6.69 -10.12 -1.24
CA TYR A 81 5.83 -10.79 -2.20
C TYR A 81 5.83 -10.05 -3.56
N MET A 82 5.73 -8.71 -3.55
CA MET A 82 5.83 -7.90 -4.77
C MET A 82 7.19 -8.04 -5.46
N ALA A 83 8.30 -8.14 -4.70
CA ALA A 83 9.62 -8.38 -5.29
C ALA A 83 9.69 -9.73 -6.02
N TYR A 84 9.08 -10.76 -5.44
CA TYR A 84 8.96 -12.08 -6.07
C TYR A 84 8.15 -12.01 -7.37
N LEU A 85 7.00 -11.33 -7.38
CA LEU A 85 6.18 -11.13 -8.57
C LEU A 85 6.85 -10.25 -9.62
N ALA A 86 7.60 -9.23 -9.20
CA ALA A 86 8.34 -8.34 -10.10
C ALA A 86 9.37 -9.11 -10.95
N ALA A 87 10.00 -10.13 -10.35
CA ALA A 87 10.94 -11.00 -11.07
C ALA A 87 10.25 -11.97 -12.06
N ALA A 88 8.97 -12.25 -11.85
CA ALA A 88 8.19 -13.20 -12.66
C ALA A 88 7.32 -12.53 -13.74
N THR A 89 7.23 -11.20 -13.76
CA THR A 89 6.40 -10.40 -14.68
C THR A 89 7.20 -9.28 -15.33
N THR A 90 6.69 -8.68 -16.40
CA THR A 90 7.45 -7.67 -17.18
C THR A 90 6.73 -6.33 -17.35
N LYS A 91 5.40 -6.30 -17.28
CA LYS A 91 4.58 -5.11 -17.61
C LYS A 91 3.61 -4.71 -16.50
N ILE A 92 2.95 -5.70 -15.88
CA ILE A 92 1.91 -5.46 -14.88
C ILE A 92 2.47 -4.66 -13.70
N ARG A 93 1.72 -3.67 -13.26
CA ARG A 93 2.06 -2.88 -12.07
C ARG A 93 1.77 -3.67 -10.80
N LEU A 94 2.56 -3.44 -9.79
CA LEU A 94 2.47 -4.12 -8.50
C LEU A 94 2.16 -3.07 -7.43
N ALA A 95 1.10 -3.29 -6.68
CA ALA A 95 0.59 -2.33 -5.73
C ALA A 95 0.31 -2.92 -4.35
N THR A 96 0.36 -2.09 -3.33
CA THR A 96 -0.14 -2.44 -2.00
C THR A 96 -1.56 -1.93 -1.80
N GLY A 97 -2.47 -2.78 -1.37
CA GLY A 97 -3.86 -2.42 -1.08
C GLY A 97 -4.30 -2.82 0.32
N ILE A 98 -3.65 -2.32 1.33
CA ILE A 98 -2.73 -1.18 1.51
C ILE A 98 -1.51 -1.57 2.35
N LEU A 99 -0.40 -0.82 2.31
CA LEU A 99 0.68 -0.90 3.28
C LEU A 99 0.35 -0.05 4.51
N ILE A 100 0.52 -0.61 5.71
CA ILE A 100 0.28 0.13 6.97
C ILE A 100 1.54 0.94 7.31
N VAL A 101 1.70 2.08 6.64
CA VAL A 101 2.92 2.90 6.67
C VAL A 101 3.36 3.34 8.07
N PRO A 102 2.45 3.76 9.02
CA PRO A 102 2.89 4.23 10.32
C PRO A 102 3.45 3.15 11.26
N GLN A 103 3.37 1.88 10.87
CA GLN A 103 4.00 0.76 11.59
C GLN A 103 5.48 0.57 11.22
N ARG A 104 5.95 1.21 10.17
CA ARG A 104 7.26 0.95 9.56
C ARG A 104 8.18 2.17 9.69
N SER A 105 9.49 1.92 9.72
CA SER A 105 10.47 3.00 9.60
C SER A 105 10.41 3.61 8.19
N PRO A 106 10.13 4.91 8.04
CA PRO A 106 10.01 5.53 6.72
C PRO A 106 11.32 5.46 5.91
N VAL A 107 12.47 5.52 6.58
CA VAL A 107 13.79 5.42 5.92
C VAL A 107 14.00 4.02 5.34
N VAL A 108 13.70 2.97 6.12
CA VAL A 108 13.81 1.58 5.66
C VAL A 108 12.80 1.32 4.54
N THR A 109 11.56 1.76 4.72
CA THR A 109 10.49 1.58 3.72
C THR A 109 10.78 2.31 2.42
N ALA A 110 11.30 3.55 2.49
CA ALA A 110 11.73 4.29 1.31
C ALA A 110 12.83 3.56 0.54
N LYS A 111 13.79 2.98 1.26
CA LYS A 111 14.87 2.18 0.68
C LYS A 111 14.34 0.92 -0.01
N GLN A 112 13.45 0.19 0.67
CA GLN A 112 12.83 -1.03 0.12
C GLN A 112 12.05 -0.73 -1.16
N LEU A 113 11.16 0.26 -1.10
CA LEU A 113 10.34 0.68 -2.23
C LEU A 113 11.15 1.25 -3.38
N GLY A 114 12.16 2.09 -3.11
CA GLY A 114 13.06 2.60 -4.13
C GLY A 114 13.85 1.49 -4.82
N THR A 115 14.29 0.48 -4.07
CA THR A 115 14.95 -0.70 -4.64
C THR A 115 13.99 -1.51 -5.50
N LEU A 116 12.79 -1.77 -4.99
CA LEU A 116 11.76 -2.55 -5.69
C LEU A 116 11.32 -1.85 -6.99
N ASP A 117 11.09 -0.54 -6.95
CA ASP A 117 10.76 0.26 -8.13
C ASP A 117 11.87 0.24 -9.18
N TYR A 118 13.11 0.45 -8.75
CA TYR A 118 14.28 0.39 -9.62
C TYR A 118 14.42 -0.97 -10.30
N MET A 119 14.31 -2.08 -9.53
CA MET A 119 14.45 -3.44 -10.05
C MET A 119 13.27 -3.88 -10.91
N SER A 120 12.07 -3.37 -10.67
CA SER A 120 10.87 -3.68 -11.45
C SER A 120 10.72 -2.84 -12.72
N GLY A 121 11.57 -1.82 -12.92
CA GLY A 121 11.46 -0.91 -14.08
C GLY A 121 10.37 0.15 -13.90
N GLY A 122 10.10 0.62 -12.67
CA GLY A 122 9.15 1.70 -12.40
C GLY A 122 7.69 1.24 -12.29
N ARG A 123 7.46 -0.04 -11.95
CA ARG A 123 6.13 -0.66 -11.92
C ARG A 123 5.45 -0.66 -10.56
N ILE A 124 5.91 0.13 -9.59
CA ILE A 124 5.39 0.11 -8.24
C ILE A 124 4.37 1.22 -8.00
N ASP A 125 3.26 0.88 -7.34
CA ASP A 125 2.28 1.81 -6.77
C ASP A 125 2.15 1.55 -5.27
N LEU A 126 2.25 2.61 -4.48
CA LEU A 126 2.19 2.52 -3.03
C LEU A 126 0.78 2.89 -2.52
N GLY A 127 -0.07 1.89 -2.33
CA GLY A 127 -1.31 2.07 -1.59
C GLY A 127 -1.04 2.08 -0.09
N ILE A 128 -1.53 3.09 0.61
CA ILE A 128 -1.23 3.32 2.03
C ILE A 128 -2.47 3.36 2.90
N GLY A 129 -2.32 2.92 4.15
CA GLY A 129 -3.32 3.07 5.20
C GLY A 129 -2.70 3.42 6.55
N VAL A 130 -3.57 3.83 7.49
CA VAL A 130 -3.14 4.23 8.83
C VAL A 130 -3.16 3.09 9.85
N GLY A 131 -3.75 1.94 9.50
CA GLY A 131 -3.96 0.80 10.39
C GLY A 131 -5.14 0.98 11.35
N TRP A 132 -5.76 -0.13 11.71
CA TRP A 132 -6.93 -0.21 12.59
C TRP A 132 -6.70 -1.05 13.85
N LEU A 133 -5.75 -1.99 13.80
CA LEU A 133 -5.50 -3.02 14.80
C LEU A 133 -4.46 -2.53 15.83
N GLU A 134 -4.94 -1.99 16.95
CA GLU A 134 -4.07 -1.41 17.98
C GLU A 134 -3.10 -2.44 18.57
N GLU A 135 -3.57 -3.67 18.77
CA GLU A 135 -2.76 -4.76 19.32
C GLU A 135 -1.61 -5.17 18.41
N GLU A 136 -1.73 -4.98 17.09
CA GLU A 136 -0.63 -5.16 16.15
C GLU A 136 0.45 -4.08 16.37
N PHE A 137 0.04 -2.81 16.54
CA PHE A 137 0.98 -1.74 16.86
C PHE A 137 1.74 -2.01 18.17
N GLN A 138 1.03 -2.52 19.19
CA GLN A 138 1.64 -2.90 20.47
C GLN A 138 2.65 -4.03 20.28
N ALA A 139 2.32 -5.06 19.49
CA ALA A 139 3.19 -6.20 19.23
C ALA A 139 4.51 -5.82 18.54
N ILE A 140 4.48 -4.82 17.67
CA ILE A 140 5.68 -4.32 16.97
C ILE A 140 6.37 -3.15 17.68
N GLY A 141 5.88 -2.73 18.86
CA GLY A 141 6.48 -1.66 19.67
C GLY A 141 6.30 -0.25 19.11
N VAL A 142 5.26 -0.02 18.28
CA VAL A 142 4.96 1.30 17.69
C VAL A 142 3.72 1.90 18.34
N PRO A 143 3.74 3.19 18.79
CA PRO A 143 2.57 3.82 19.36
C PRO A 143 1.40 3.90 18.37
N PHE A 144 0.20 3.49 18.81
CA PHE A 144 -1.01 3.58 18.00
C PHE A 144 -1.51 5.01 17.83
N GLU A 145 -1.28 5.83 18.87
CA GLU A 145 -1.66 7.23 18.90
C GLU A 145 -0.91 8.01 17.82
N LYS A 146 -1.58 9.07 17.33
CA LYS A 146 -1.04 9.95 16.29
C LYS A 146 -0.64 9.24 15.00
N ARG A 147 -1.10 7.96 14.78
CA ARG A 147 -0.75 7.21 13.57
C ARG A 147 -1.11 7.94 12.27
N GLY A 148 -2.20 8.73 12.26
CA GLY A 148 -2.54 9.57 11.10
C GLY A 148 -1.49 10.63 10.79
N LYS A 149 -1.01 11.36 11.81
CA LYS A 149 0.08 12.33 11.67
C LYS A 149 1.38 11.66 11.29
N ARG A 150 1.67 10.53 11.93
CA ARG A 150 2.86 9.72 11.59
C ARG A 150 2.82 9.26 10.13
N THR A 151 1.67 8.86 9.59
CA THR A 151 1.50 8.53 8.18
C THR A 151 1.86 9.71 7.28
N ASP A 152 1.36 10.92 7.62
CA ASP A 152 1.63 12.12 6.84
C ASP A 152 3.14 12.46 6.81
N GLU A 153 3.81 12.36 7.96
CA GLU A 153 5.25 12.58 8.05
C GLU A 153 6.05 11.46 7.36
N CYS A 154 5.62 10.19 7.46
CA CYS A 154 6.24 9.08 6.72
C CYS A 154 6.23 9.33 5.21
N ILE A 155 5.09 9.77 4.66
CA ILE A 155 4.98 10.07 3.23
C ILE A 155 5.95 11.18 2.82
N SER A 156 5.98 12.27 3.61
CA SER A 156 6.87 13.41 3.33
C SER A 156 8.34 13.02 3.40
N ALA A 157 8.71 12.23 4.42
CA ALA A 157 10.06 11.71 4.61
C ALA A 157 10.49 10.77 3.46
N MET A 158 9.60 9.86 3.04
CA MET A 158 9.88 8.96 1.90
C MET A 158 10.03 9.74 0.60
N ARG A 159 9.19 10.75 0.34
CA ARG A 159 9.31 11.59 -0.85
C ARG A 159 10.63 12.36 -0.88
N ALA A 160 11.12 12.90 0.25
CA ALA A 160 12.43 13.52 0.35
C ALA A 160 13.53 12.52 -0.02
N LEU A 161 13.51 11.30 0.55
CA LEU A 161 14.48 10.24 0.28
C LEU A 161 14.50 9.78 -1.19
N TRP A 162 13.37 9.84 -1.88
CA TRP A 162 13.27 9.45 -3.29
C TRP A 162 13.69 10.55 -4.25
N LYS A 163 13.45 11.82 -3.88
CA LYS A 163 13.65 12.96 -4.76
C LYS A 163 15.06 13.55 -4.65
N ASP A 164 15.50 13.77 -3.43
CA ASP A 164 16.71 14.57 -3.15
C ASP A 164 17.97 13.70 -3.21
N ASP A 165 19.08 14.26 -3.69
CA ASP A 165 20.35 13.55 -3.74
C ASP A 165 20.94 13.37 -2.34
N ILE A 166 20.84 14.38 -1.51
CA ILE A 166 21.11 14.34 -0.07
C ILE A 166 19.80 14.72 0.59
N ALA A 167 19.15 13.74 1.22
CA ALA A 167 17.84 13.91 1.84
C ALA A 167 17.98 14.18 3.33
N GLU A 168 17.15 15.09 3.83
CA GLU A 168 16.92 15.32 5.26
C GLU A 168 15.44 15.55 5.53
N PHE A 169 14.99 15.29 6.75
CA PHE A 169 13.60 15.53 7.13
C PHE A 169 13.50 15.87 8.62
N HIS A 170 12.77 16.93 8.95
CA HIS A 170 12.58 17.44 10.30
C HIS A 170 11.08 17.62 10.59
N GLY A 171 10.44 16.56 11.06
CA GLY A 171 9.05 16.53 11.52
C GLY A 171 8.96 16.45 13.05
N ASP A 172 7.75 16.38 13.55
CA ASP A 172 7.51 16.24 15.00
C ASP A 172 7.74 14.79 15.49
N LEU A 173 7.55 13.80 14.62
CA LEU A 173 7.63 12.37 14.94
C LEU A 173 8.78 11.68 14.20
N ILE A 174 9.21 12.22 13.07
CA ILE A 174 10.25 11.64 12.21
C ILE A 174 11.31 12.70 11.98
N ASN A 175 12.57 12.34 12.27
CA ASN A 175 13.71 13.21 12.07
C ASN A 175 14.90 12.41 11.59
N PHE A 176 15.58 12.90 10.55
CA PHE A 176 16.90 12.43 10.14
C PHE A 176 17.68 13.56 9.45
N GLY A 177 18.97 13.59 9.67
CA GLY A 177 19.89 14.52 9.02
C GLY A 177 20.25 14.11 7.60
N PRO A 178 21.23 14.80 6.98
CA PRO A 178 21.62 14.55 5.59
C PRO A 178 22.07 13.10 5.35
N VAL A 179 21.37 12.40 4.45
CA VAL A 179 21.65 10.99 4.10
C VAL A 179 21.56 10.75 2.60
N PHE A 180 22.29 9.75 2.11
CA PHE A 180 22.09 9.20 0.77
C PHE A 180 21.15 7.99 0.84
N CYS A 181 20.09 7.96 0.01
CA CYS A 181 19.21 6.82 -0.16
C CYS A 181 19.26 6.32 -1.61
N ARG A 182 19.99 5.23 -1.86
CA ARG A 182 20.18 4.66 -3.21
C ARG A 182 19.91 3.16 -3.23
N PRO A 183 19.33 2.58 -4.34
CA PRO A 183 18.82 3.33 -5.49
C PRO A 183 17.60 4.16 -5.14
N GLN A 184 17.34 5.21 -5.90
CA GLN A 184 16.08 5.93 -5.90
C GLN A 184 15.10 5.27 -6.89
N PRO A 185 13.79 5.52 -6.78
CA PRO A 185 12.83 5.15 -7.82
C PRO A 185 13.24 5.74 -9.18
N ILE A 186 12.86 5.04 -10.27
CA ILE A 186 13.24 5.45 -11.63
C ILE A 186 12.81 6.88 -11.94
N ASN A 187 11.62 7.27 -11.54
CA ASN A 187 11.08 8.62 -11.75
C ASN A 187 11.30 9.56 -10.54
N LYS A 188 12.16 9.19 -9.59
CA LYS A 188 12.37 9.89 -8.31
C LYS A 188 11.10 10.07 -7.49
N THR A 189 10.07 9.26 -7.76
CA THR A 189 8.79 9.23 -7.07
C THR A 189 8.11 7.88 -7.29
N ILE A 190 7.25 7.49 -6.35
CA ILE A 190 6.33 6.36 -6.49
C ILE A 190 4.93 6.92 -6.27
N PRO A 191 3.93 6.59 -7.12
CA PRO A 191 2.55 7.02 -6.91
C PRO A 191 2.02 6.54 -5.56
N ILE A 192 1.38 7.44 -4.80
CA ILE A 192 0.83 7.16 -3.47
C ILE A 192 -0.68 7.19 -3.52
N ILE A 193 -1.29 6.02 -3.32
CA ILE A 193 -2.74 5.85 -3.32
C ILE A 193 -3.23 5.72 -1.87
N VAL A 194 -4.01 6.68 -1.39
CA VAL A 194 -4.49 6.68 -0.01
C VAL A 194 -5.72 5.79 0.11
N GLY A 195 -5.61 4.75 0.94
CA GLY A 195 -6.71 3.83 1.24
C GLY A 195 -7.56 4.28 2.41
N GLY A 196 -8.85 3.87 2.40
CA GLY A 196 -9.78 4.06 3.49
C GLY A 196 -11.14 4.60 3.04
N HIS A 197 -12.06 4.77 4.01
CA HIS A 197 -13.43 5.26 3.77
C HIS A 197 -13.83 6.39 4.72
N SER A 198 -12.90 6.86 5.54
CA SER A 198 -13.14 7.97 6.47
C SER A 198 -12.92 9.33 5.78
N LYS A 199 -13.61 10.37 6.31
CA LYS A 199 -13.36 11.74 5.88
C LYS A 199 -11.88 12.12 5.99
N ALA A 200 -11.19 11.65 7.03
CA ALA A 200 -9.75 11.90 7.22
C ALA A 200 -8.89 11.26 6.10
N ALA A 201 -9.26 10.06 5.63
CA ALA A 201 -8.58 9.41 4.50
C ALA A 201 -8.79 10.20 3.20
N ALA A 202 -10.03 10.62 2.92
CA ALA A 202 -10.33 11.43 1.73
C ALA A 202 -9.59 12.79 1.73
N ILE A 203 -9.56 13.48 2.88
CA ILE A 203 -8.79 14.73 3.03
C ILE A 203 -7.30 14.48 2.82
N ARG A 204 -6.74 13.39 3.37
CA ARG A 204 -5.34 13.01 3.16
C ARG A 204 -5.05 12.75 1.68
N ALA A 205 -5.93 12.01 1.00
CA ALA A 205 -5.79 11.74 -0.43
C ALA A 205 -5.71 13.04 -1.25
N GLY A 206 -6.63 13.98 -1.00
CA GLY A 206 -6.63 15.27 -1.69
C GLY A 206 -5.45 16.18 -1.36
N ARG A 207 -4.82 16.00 -0.18
CA ARG A 207 -3.71 16.85 0.26
C ARG A 207 -2.34 16.32 -0.15
N ILE A 208 -2.12 15.03 -0.04
CA ILE A 208 -0.79 14.41 -0.19
C ILE A 208 -0.79 13.11 -0.99
N GLY A 209 -1.94 12.61 -1.46
CA GLY A 209 -2.03 11.43 -2.31
C GLY A 209 -2.01 11.77 -3.78
N ASP A 210 -1.60 10.79 -4.59
CA ASP A 210 -1.70 10.83 -6.06
C ASP A 210 -2.99 10.11 -6.53
N GLY A 211 -3.63 9.35 -5.61
CA GLY A 211 -4.89 8.66 -5.83
C GLY A 211 -5.63 8.32 -4.53
N PHE A 212 -6.87 7.84 -4.67
CA PHE A 212 -7.71 7.41 -3.56
C PHE A 212 -8.30 6.02 -3.80
N PHE A 213 -8.19 5.15 -2.80
CA PHE A 213 -8.69 3.78 -2.81
C PHE A 213 -9.76 3.62 -1.72
N PRO A 214 -11.06 3.74 -2.04
CA PRO A 214 -12.12 3.54 -1.07
C PRO A 214 -12.22 2.06 -0.69
N ALA A 215 -12.04 1.75 0.60
CA ALA A 215 -12.09 0.38 1.11
C ALA A 215 -13.50 -0.25 1.04
N ARG A 216 -14.55 0.58 1.02
CA ARG A 216 -15.94 0.22 0.71
C ARG A 216 -16.54 1.29 -0.18
N GLY A 217 -17.05 0.90 -1.34
CA GLY A 217 -17.90 1.73 -2.17
C GLY A 217 -19.19 0.99 -2.46
N SER A 218 -20.36 1.62 -2.25
CA SER A 218 -21.54 1.22 -3.00
C SER A 218 -21.26 1.52 -4.47
N VAL A 219 -21.91 0.81 -5.39
CA VAL A 219 -21.77 1.00 -6.85
C VAL A 219 -21.96 2.47 -7.25
N SER A 220 -22.71 3.27 -6.47
CA SER A 220 -22.88 4.71 -6.64
C SER A 220 -21.63 5.56 -6.34
N TYR A 221 -20.63 5.04 -5.61
CA TYR A 221 -19.38 5.75 -5.31
C TYR A 221 -18.30 5.57 -6.38
N THR A 222 -18.42 4.55 -7.24
CA THR A 222 -17.47 4.33 -8.33
C THR A 222 -17.57 5.36 -9.45
N HIS A 223 -18.60 6.20 -9.43
CA HIS A 223 -18.79 7.29 -10.39
C HIS A 223 -18.27 8.66 -9.92
N LEU A 224 -17.76 8.76 -8.70
CA LEU A 224 -17.05 9.95 -8.23
C LEU A 224 -15.57 9.83 -8.64
N THR A 225 -15.30 9.92 -9.92
CA THR A 225 -13.98 10.32 -10.41
C THR A 225 -13.75 11.75 -9.91
N LEU A 226 -12.82 11.92 -8.98
CA LEU A 226 -12.23 13.23 -8.74
C LEU A 226 -11.73 13.72 -10.11
N PRO A 227 -12.08 14.92 -10.56
CA PRO A 227 -11.52 15.44 -11.80
C PRO A 227 -10.00 15.49 -11.60
N THR A 228 -9.29 14.65 -12.34
CA THR A 228 -7.84 14.77 -12.51
C THR A 228 -7.61 16.02 -13.33
N THR A 229 -7.65 17.18 -12.70
CA THR A 229 -7.09 18.38 -13.27
C THR A 229 -5.58 18.16 -13.27
N ARG A 230 -5.05 17.64 -14.38
CA ARG A 230 -3.68 17.93 -14.76
C ARG A 230 -3.55 19.44 -14.82
N LEU A 231 -2.96 20.02 -13.80
CA LEU A 231 -2.39 21.36 -13.94
C LEU A 231 -1.18 21.21 -14.85
N VAL A 232 -1.30 21.81 -16.02
CA VAL A 232 -0.23 22.03 -16.98
C VAL A 232 0.81 22.95 -16.37
#